data_6bb06a3887f9b7643943d0ab91e3273f
#
_entry.id   6bb06a3887f9b7643943d0ab91e3273f
#
_cell.length_a   1.000
_cell.length_b   1.000
_cell.length_c   1.000
_cell.angle_alpha   90.00
_cell.angle_beta   90.00
_cell.angle_gamma   90.00
#
_symmetry.space_group_name_H-M   'P 1'
#
loop_
_entity.id
_entity.type
_entity.pdbx_description
1 polymer ?
#
loop_
_entity_poly.entity_id
_entity_poly.type
_entity_poly.pdbx_seq_one_letter_code
_entity_poly.pdbx_strand_id
1 'polypeptide(L)'
;MRPAVSARRAAINERAEYILNTYGDSILRYAYSYLHNMSDAEDIFQDTLIQHLKTDPVFENAAHEKAWLLRVAANLSKNRLDYNSIRKTDELNEELAADERGDLSFVWEAVKSLPFTPEQTEYISYWHELAEIDYTGEGKTACYRKAAGTEDCSGDYNVYTDVTEFEAGSITVTLKGDAGQYTLAIWTDGSYSYSLSLSDGLSLSDWQALMNSMQR
;
A
#
# COMPACT_ATOMS: atom_id res chain seq x y z
N MET A 1 17.80 12.47 29.65
CA MET A 1 16.88 11.36 29.26
C MET A 1 16.83 11.21 27.73
N ARG A 2 17.90 10.64 27.09
CA ARG A 2 17.96 10.40 25.63
C ARG A 2 18.70 9.11 25.17
N PRO A 3 18.77 8.01 25.94
CA PRO A 3 19.45 6.80 25.46
C PRO A 3 18.58 5.93 24.51
N ALA A 4 17.26 5.93 24.64
CA ALA A 4 16.39 5.05 23.87
C ALA A 4 16.31 5.43 22.37
N VAL A 5 16.31 6.71 22.03
CA VAL A 5 16.25 7.21 20.64
C VAL A 5 17.55 6.89 19.89
N SER A 6 18.70 6.98 20.59
CA SER A 6 20.02 6.64 20.02
C SER A 6 20.13 5.14 19.73
N ALA A 7 19.65 4.28 20.62
CA ALA A 7 19.67 2.83 20.43
C ALA A 7 18.78 2.37 19.27
N ARG A 8 17.56 2.93 19.18
CA ARG A 8 16.65 2.63 18.06
C ARG A 8 17.25 3.06 16.72
N ARG A 9 17.86 4.24 16.66
CA ARG A 9 18.51 4.72 15.43
C ARG A 9 19.70 3.85 15.04
N ALA A 10 20.49 3.37 16.00
CA ALA A 10 21.58 2.43 15.76
C ALA A 10 21.06 1.10 15.18
N ALA A 11 20.00 0.53 15.74
CA ALA A 11 19.39 -0.70 15.24
C ALA A 11 18.84 -0.56 13.81
N ILE A 12 18.19 0.57 13.49
CA ILE A 12 17.71 0.86 12.13
C ILE A 12 18.88 0.94 11.15
N ASN A 13 19.97 1.61 11.50
CA ASN A 13 21.14 1.73 10.65
C ASN A 13 21.82 0.36 10.42
N GLU A 14 21.97 -0.43 11.47
CA GLU A 14 22.54 -1.80 11.38
C GLU A 14 21.70 -2.70 10.47
N ARG A 15 20.36 -2.59 10.59
CA ARG A 15 19.46 -3.34 9.73
C ARG A 15 19.54 -2.90 8.27
N ALA A 16 19.57 -1.59 8.01
CA ALA A 16 19.75 -1.04 6.68
C ALA A 16 21.06 -1.47 6.04
N GLU A 17 22.17 -1.44 6.81
CA GLU A 17 23.49 -1.88 6.37
C GLU A 17 23.51 -3.39 6.05
N TYR A 18 22.87 -4.20 6.88
CA TYR A 18 22.73 -5.63 6.61
C TYR A 18 22.03 -5.89 5.29
N ILE A 19 20.89 -5.25 5.02
CA ILE A 19 20.11 -5.42 3.78
C ILE A 19 20.93 -4.94 2.58
N LEU A 20 21.59 -3.79 2.69
CA LEU A 20 22.45 -3.24 1.64
C LEU A 20 23.56 -4.24 1.26
N ASN A 21 24.29 -4.74 2.26
CA ASN A 21 25.43 -5.64 2.03
C ASN A 21 25.01 -7.04 1.56
N THR A 22 23.82 -7.52 1.99
CA THR A 22 23.40 -8.90 1.71
C THR A 22 22.57 -9.00 0.42
N TYR A 23 21.68 -8.04 0.18
CA TYR A 23 20.68 -8.12 -0.90
C TYR A 23 20.76 -6.97 -1.90
N GLY A 24 21.54 -5.91 -1.64
CA GLY A 24 21.60 -4.71 -2.45
C GLY A 24 21.85 -4.98 -3.93
N ASP A 25 22.88 -5.74 -4.26
CA ASP A 25 23.19 -6.15 -5.63
C ASP A 25 22.04 -6.90 -6.32
N SER A 26 21.36 -7.77 -5.57
CA SER A 26 20.24 -8.56 -6.11
C SER A 26 19.05 -7.68 -6.43
N ILE A 27 18.73 -6.72 -5.55
CA ILE A 27 17.63 -5.78 -5.73
C ILE A 27 17.93 -4.81 -6.87
N LEU A 28 19.13 -4.24 -6.93
CA LEU A 28 19.57 -3.33 -7.99
C LEU A 28 19.52 -3.99 -9.37
N ARG A 29 20.06 -5.19 -9.51
CA ARG A 29 20.02 -5.93 -10.78
C ARG A 29 18.60 -6.24 -11.19
N TYR A 30 17.76 -6.61 -10.24
CA TYR A 30 16.36 -6.91 -10.49
C TYR A 30 15.61 -5.66 -10.95
N ALA A 31 15.72 -4.55 -10.25
CA ALA A 31 15.11 -3.27 -10.63
C ALA A 31 15.63 -2.79 -12.00
N TYR A 32 16.95 -2.88 -12.23
CA TYR A 32 17.56 -2.51 -13.52
C TYR A 32 17.03 -3.36 -14.69
N SER A 33 16.74 -4.64 -14.48
CA SER A 33 16.18 -5.49 -15.53
C SER A 33 14.80 -5.03 -16.03
N TYR A 34 14.05 -4.30 -15.20
CA TYR A 34 12.78 -3.66 -15.57
C TYR A 34 12.97 -2.26 -16.18
N LEU A 35 13.81 -1.46 -15.55
CA LEU A 35 13.85 -0.01 -15.79
C LEU A 35 14.88 0.39 -16.84
N HIS A 36 15.91 -0.43 -17.06
CA HIS A 36 17.06 -0.16 -17.94
C HIS A 36 17.73 1.21 -17.66
N ASN A 37 17.55 1.74 -16.46
CA ASN A 37 18.11 3.00 -15.96
C ASN A 37 18.64 2.78 -14.55
N MET A 38 19.95 3.10 -14.36
CA MET A 38 20.60 2.85 -13.07
C MET A 38 20.11 3.78 -11.98
N SER A 39 19.85 5.04 -12.29
CA SER A 39 19.32 6.01 -11.33
C SER A 39 17.93 5.60 -10.82
N ASP A 40 17.05 5.18 -11.73
CA ASP A 40 15.73 4.67 -11.34
C ASP A 40 15.85 3.37 -10.52
N ALA A 41 16.79 2.49 -10.86
CA ALA A 41 17.03 1.26 -10.09
C ALA A 41 17.55 1.53 -8.68
N GLU A 42 18.40 2.55 -8.51
CA GLU A 42 18.89 3.03 -7.21
C GLU A 42 17.74 3.61 -6.37
N ASP A 43 16.84 4.37 -6.97
CA ASP A 43 15.64 4.89 -6.30
C ASP A 43 14.75 3.73 -5.81
N ILE A 44 14.49 2.73 -6.67
CA ILE A 44 13.73 1.54 -6.27
C ILE A 44 14.39 0.79 -5.11
N PHE A 45 15.71 0.68 -5.13
CA PHE A 45 16.43 0.07 -4.01
C PHE A 45 16.21 0.85 -2.71
N GLN A 46 16.31 2.19 -2.75
CA GLN A 46 16.08 3.04 -1.58
C GLN A 46 14.65 2.90 -1.07
N ASP A 47 13.66 2.93 -1.96
CA ASP A 47 12.25 2.78 -1.62
C ASP A 47 11.96 1.40 -1.02
N THR A 48 12.55 0.34 -1.58
CA THR A 48 12.46 -1.03 -1.04
C THR A 48 13.00 -1.10 0.39
N LEU A 49 14.16 -0.45 0.64
CA LEU A 49 14.77 -0.39 1.96
C LEU A 49 13.89 0.40 2.95
N ILE A 50 13.35 1.54 2.51
CA ILE A 50 12.45 2.35 3.32
C ILE A 50 11.20 1.54 3.68
N GLN A 51 10.62 0.84 2.72
CA GLN A 51 9.44 0.00 2.95
C GLN A 51 9.73 -1.11 3.97
N HIS A 52 10.87 -1.80 3.85
CA HIS A 52 11.29 -2.80 4.83
C HIS A 52 11.42 -2.21 6.24
N LEU A 53 12.07 -1.04 6.38
CA LEU A 53 12.29 -0.40 7.67
C LEU A 53 10.99 0.16 8.30
N LYS A 54 10.00 0.52 7.48
CA LYS A 54 8.69 0.99 7.93
C LYS A 54 7.81 -0.17 8.41
N THR A 55 7.77 -1.26 7.65
CA THR A 55 6.89 -2.39 7.96
C THR A 55 7.47 -3.36 8.98
N ASP A 56 8.80 -3.35 9.17
CA ASP A 56 9.56 -4.24 10.07
C ASP A 56 9.09 -5.71 10.01
N PRO A 57 9.04 -6.31 8.81
CA PRO A 57 8.42 -7.61 8.62
C PRO A 57 9.22 -8.72 9.32
N VAL A 58 8.51 -9.73 9.83
CA VAL A 58 9.11 -10.92 10.43
C VAL A 58 9.25 -12.01 9.38
N PHE A 59 10.45 -12.58 9.24
CA PHE A 59 10.74 -13.62 8.26
C PHE A 59 11.14 -14.93 8.93
N GLU A 60 10.70 -16.04 8.36
CA GLU A 60 11.07 -17.38 8.83
C GLU A 60 12.54 -17.71 8.54
N ASN A 61 13.09 -17.18 7.43
CA ASN A 61 14.45 -17.45 7.00
C ASN A 61 14.93 -16.41 5.96
N ALA A 62 16.23 -16.42 5.64
CA ALA A 62 16.84 -15.50 4.69
C ALA A 62 16.29 -15.62 3.25
N ALA A 63 15.79 -16.79 2.85
CA ALA A 63 15.17 -16.97 1.53
C ALA A 63 13.80 -16.27 1.46
N HIS A 64 13.02 -16.33 2.53
CA HIS A 64 11.75 -15.62 2.67
C HIS A 64 11.98 -14.10 2.65
N GLU A 65 12.96 -13.61 3.41
CA GLU A 65 13.34 -12.19 3.40
C GLU A 65 13.75 -11.72 2.00
N LYS A 66 14.61 -12.46 1.31
CA LYS A 66 15.03 -12.14 -0.05
C LYS A 66 13.86 -12.11 -1.03
N ALA A 67 12.95 -13.08 -0.94
CA ALA A 67 11.78 -13.15 -1.81
C ALA A 67 10.86 -11.95 -1.60
N TRP A 68 10.66 -11.53 -0.36
CA TRP A 68 9.87 -10.35 -0.01
C TRP A 68 10.51 -9.07 -0.59
N LEU A 69 11.81 -8.85 -0.38
CA LEU A 69 12.53 -7.68 -0.90
C LEU A 69 12.46 -7.60 -2.43
N LEU A 70 12.65 -8.73 -3.13
CA LEU A 70 12.54 -8.75 -4.59
C LEU A 70 11.10 -8.51 -5.08
N ARG A 71 10.09 -8.98 -4.34
CA ARG A 71 8.68 -8.72 -4.66
C ARG A 71 8.35 -7.23 -4.52
N VAL A 72 8.78 -6.59 -3.44
CA VAL A 72 8.61 -5.14 -3.24
C VAL A 72 9.31 -4.38 -4.37
N ALA A 73 10.57 -4.71 -4.66
CA ALA A 73 11.32 -4.08 -5.76
C ALA A 73 10.65 -4.28 -7.13
N ALA A 74 10.07 -5.47 -7.38
CA ALA A 74 9.31 -5.74 -8.62
C ALA A 74 8.11 -4.81 -8.77
N ASN A 75 7.33 -4.69 -7.71
CA ASN A 75 6.14 -3.85 -7.71
C ASN A 75 6.53 -2.37 -7.92
N LEU A 76 7.49 -1.87 -7.15
CA LEU A 76 8.00 -0.51 -7.31
C LEU A 76 8.58 -0.27 -8.70
N SER A 77 9.27 -1.24 -9.31
CA SER A 77 9.81 -1.11 -10.67
C SER A 77 8.72 -1.06 -11.73
N LYS A 78 7.70 -1.91 -11.63
CA LYS A 78 6.52 -1.84 -12.50
C LYS A 78 5.87 -0.48 -12.39
N ASN A 79 5.72 -0.03 -11.17
CA ASN A 79 5.19 1.25 -10.81
C ASN A 79 5.95 2.40 -11.51
N ARG A 80 7.25 2.40 -11.47
CA ARG A 80 8.10 3.39 -12.11
C ARG A 80 8.02 3.35 -13.64
N LEU A 81 7.94 2.15 -14.25
CA LEU A 81 7.79 2.00 -15.70
C LEU A 81 6.51 2.68 -16.21
N ASP A 82 5.42 2.42 -15.52
CA ASP A 82 4.12 2.95 -15.89
C ASP A 82 4.12 4.48 -15.73
N TYR A 83 4.62 5.01 -14.62
CA TYR A 83 4.82 6.46 -14.45
C TYR A 83 5.65 7.08 -15.58
N ASN A 84 6.75 6.45 -15.97
CA ASN A 84 7.60 6.95 -17.05
C ASN A 84 6.91 6.86 -18.42
N SER A 85 6.03 5.88 -18.65
CA SER A 85 5.25 5.77 -19.89
C SER A 85 4.21 6.88 -20.02
N ILE A 86 3.53 7.23 -18.92
CA ILE A 86 2.55 8.32 -18.87
C ILE A 86 3.25 9.67 -19.11
N ARG A 87 4.36 9.91 -18.45
CA ARG A 87 5.10 11.17 -18.60
C ARG A 87 5.60 11.42 -20.03
N LYS A 88 5.90 10.35 -20.78
CA LYS A 88 6.19 10.43 -22.22
C LYS A 88 4.95 10.72 -23.07
N THR A 89 3.77 10.37 -22.56
CA THR A 89 2.49 10.61 -23.25
C THR A 89 1.95 12.00 -22.90
N ASP A 90 2.20 12.51 -21.69
CA ASP A 90 1.74 13.85 -21.25
C ASP A 90 2.47 15.00 -21.95
N GLU A 91 3.70 14.82 -22.40
CA GLU A 91 4.36 15.81 -23.31
C GLU A 91 3.64 15.97 -24.65
N LEU A 92 2.70 15.07 -25.00
CA LEU A 92 1.92 15.07 -26.25
C LEU A 92 0.44 15.44 -26.08
N ASN A 93 -0.08 15.56 -24.86
CA ASN A 93 -1.54 15.66 -24.62
C ASN A 93 -1.96 16.75 -23.61
N GLU A 94 -1.36 17.94 -23.62
CA GLU A 94 -1.91 19.06 -22.83
C GLU A 94 -3.30 19.53 -23.31
N GLU A 95 -3.83 19.06 -24.44
CA GLU A 95 -5.13 19.45 -24.97
C GLU A 95 -6.30 18.48 -24.66
N LEU A 96 -6.07 17.30 -24.09
CA LEU A 96 -7.13 16.28 -23.83
C LEU A 96 -7.46 16.02 -22.35
N ALA A 97 -6.84 16.72 -21.42
CA ALA A 97 -6.99 16.43 -19.98
C ALA A 97 -8.20 17.11 -19.28
N ALA A 98 -9.24 17.50 -20.03
CA ALA A 98 -10.38 18.22 -19.43
C ALA A 98 -11.62 17.36 -19.15
N ASP A 99 -11.69 16.07 -19.52
CA ASP A 99 -12.99 15.39 -19.57
C ASP A 99 -13.12 14.00 -18.91
N GLU A 100 -12.17 13.53 -18.12
CA GLU A 100 -12.34 12.30 -17.36
C GLU A 100 -12.03 12.47 -15.85
N ARG A 101 -12.79 13.33 -15.18
CA ARG A 101 -12.95 13.20 -13.73
C ARG A 101 -13.96 12.09 -13.49
N GLY A 102 -13.45 10.86 -13.35
CA GLY A 102 -14.26 9.75 -12.88
C GLY A 102 -15.08 10.16 -11.64
N ASP A 103 -16.30 9.66 -11.56
CA ASP A 103 -17.18 9.93 -10.41
C ASP A 103 -16.48 9.48 -9.12
N LEU A 104 -16.02 10.45 -8.33
CA LEU A 104 -15.39 10.25 -7.02
C LEU A 104 -16.39 10.25 -5.87
N SER A 105 -17.69 10.23 -6.14
CA SER A 105 -18.75 10.29 -5.12
C SER A 105 -18.62 9.18 -4.08
N PHE A 106 -18.19 7.97 -4.51
CA PHE A 106 -17.97 6.84 -3.62
C PHE A 106 -16.82 7.08 -2.61
N VAL A 107 -15.83 7.90 -2.97
CA VAL A 107 -14.72 8.29 -2.10
C VAL A 107 -15.22 9.12 -0.93
N TRP A 108 -16.14 10.05 -1.19
CA TRP A 108 -16.72 10.91 -0.16
C TRP A 108 -17.58 10.13 0.84
N GLU A 109 -18.25 9.06 0.40
CA GLU A 109 -18.99 8.19 1.31
C GLU A 109 -18.02 7.38 2.21
N ALA A 110 -16.92 6.87 1.66
CA ALA A 110 -15.88 6.19 2.44
C ALA A 110 -15.29 7.11 3.52
N VAL A 111 -15.01 8.38 3.18
CA VAL A 111 -14.47 9.37 4.13
C VAL A 111 -15.39 9.58 5.32
N LYS A 112 -16.70 9.70 5.08
CA LYS A 112 -17.71 9.91 6.16
C LYS A 112 -17.82 8.72 7.11
N SER A 113 -17.37 7.57 6.69
CA SER A 113 -17.48 6.31 7.44
C SER A 113 -16.21 5.96 8.22
N LEU A 114 -15.11 6.72 8.05
CA LEU A 114 -13.89 6.48 8.80
C LEU A 114 -14.10 6.59 10.31
N PRO A 115 -13.41 5.78 11.13
CA PRO A 115 -13.54 5.78 12.58
C PRO A 115 -12.84 6.99 13.27
N PHE A 116 -12.42 7.98 12.50
CA PHE A 116 -11.80 9.24 12.95
C PHE A 116 -12.08 10.35 11.94
N THR A 117 -11.91 11.61 12.35
CA THR A 117 -12.06 12.77 11.48
C THR A 117 -10.76 13.05 10.74
N PRO A 118 -10.69 12.94 9.40
CA PRO A 118 -9.50 13.26 8.64
C PRO A 118 -9.15 14.76 8.73
N GLU A 119 -7.90 15.04 9.07
CA GLU A 119 -7.31 16.39 9.06
C GLU A 119 -6.54 16.66 7.76
N GLN A 120 -5.99 15.61 7.17
CA GLN A 120 -5.27 15.64 5.90
C GLN A 120 -5.73 14.50 5.02
N THR A 121 -5.82 14.77 3.71
CA THR A 121 -6.17 13.77 2.70
C THR A 121 -5.21 13.95 1.53
N GLU A 122 -4.52 12.86 1.16
CA GLU A 122 -3.63 12.82 0.02
C GLU A 122 -4.18 11.87 -1.03
N TYR A 123 -4.22 12.31 -2.29
CA TYR A 123 -4.70 11.51 -3.42
C TYR A 123 -3.51 11.13 -4.28
N ILE A 124 -3.33 9.84 -4.49
CA ILE A 124 -2.26 9.29 -5.28
C ILE A 124 -2.88 8.43 -6.38
N SER A 125 -2.56 8.71 -7.63
CA SER A 125 -2.97 7.89 -8.76
C SER A 125 -1.76 7.16 -9.31
N TYR A 126 -1.87 5.86 -9.42
CA TYR A 126 -0.86 5.00 -10.01
C TYR A 126 -1.41 4.50 -11.35
N TRP A 127 -0.94 5.07 -12.46
CA TRP A 127 -1.08 4.59 -13.86
C TRP A 127 -2.49 4.37 -14.39
N HIS A 128 -3.49 5.07 -13.91
CA HIS A 128 -4.90 4.85 -14.22
C HIS A 128 -5.43 3.45 -13.82
N GLU A 129 -4.61 2.61 -13.18
CA GLU A 129 -4.99 1.27 -12.75
C GLU A 129 -5.22 1.17 -11.25
N LEU A 130 -4.52 1.98 -10.45
CA LEU A 130 -4.66 2.04 -8.99
C LEU A 130 -4.83 3.48 -8.53
N ALA A 131 -5.91 3.75 -7.83
CA ALA A 131 -6.12 4.97 -7.06
C ALA A 131 -5.90 4.68 -5.57
N GLU A 132 -5.16 5.56 -4.89
CA GLU A 132 -4.92 5.49 -3.47
C GLU A 132 -5.30 6.81 -2.82
N ILE A 133 -5.89 6.74 -1.64
CA ILE A 133 -6.25 7.89 -0.85
C ILE A 133 -5.79 7.63 0.58
N ASP A 134 -4.88 8.45 1.04
CA ASP A 134 -4.39 8.42 2.39
C ASP A 134 -5.09 9.48 3.24
N TYR A 135 -5.61 9.06 4.37
CA TYR A 135 -6.25 9.90 5.37
C TYR A 135 -5.42 9.90 6.64
N THR A 136 -5.19 11.09 7.19
CA THR A 136 -4.52 11.25 8.47
C THR A 136 -5.32 12.20 9.35
N GLY A 137 -5.54 11.83 10.61
CA GLY A 137 -6.25 12.66 11.58
C GLY A 137 -6.26 12.00 12.96
N GLU A 138 -6.29 12.79 14.02
CA GLU A 138 -6.35 12.31 15.40
C GLU A 138 -5.22 11.32 15.77
N GLY A 139 -4.06 11.43 15.11
CA GLY A 139 -2.95 10.49 15.28
C GLY A 139 -3.14 9.11 14.63
N LYS A 140 -4.20 8.96 13.81
CA LYS A 140 -4.57 7.73 13.08
C LYS A 140 -4.38 7.92 11.58
N THR A 141 -4.26 6.81 10.88
CA THR A 141 -4.20 6.80 9.42
C THR A 141 -5.13 5.75 8.85
N ALA A 142 -5.65 6.03 7.65
CA ALA A 142 -6.35 5.07 6.82
C ALA A 142 -5.87 5.22 5.38
N CYS A 143 -5.70 4.09 4.69
CA CYS A 143 -5.36 4.08 3.28
C CYS A 143 -6.43 3.29 2.52
N TYR A 144 -7.10 3.96 1.61
CA TYR A 144 -8.08 3.35 0.71
C TYR A 144 -7.47 3.19 -0.67
N ARG A 145 -7.62 2.00 -1.25
CA ARG A 145 -7.15 1.72 -2.61
C ARG A 145 -8.27 1.14 -3.47
N LYS A 146 -8.20 1.46 -4.75
CA LYS A 146 -9.04 0.89 -5.81
C LYS A 146 -8.17 0.59 -7.01
N ALA A 147 -8.22 -0.64 -7.52
CA ALA A 147 -7.50 -1.05 -8.71
C ALA A 147 -8.40 -1.75 -9.71
N ALA A 148 -8.07 -1.67 -11.00
CA ALA A 148 -8.73 -2.44 -12.04
C ALA A 148 -8.43 -3.95 -11.87
N GLY A 149 -9.43 -4.79 -12.10
CA GLY A 149 -9.33 -6.23 -11.92
C GLY A 149 -9.77 -6.70 -10.53
N THR A 150 -9.52 -7.96 -10.21
CA THR A 150 -10.02 -8.63 -8.99
C THR A 150 -8.90 -9.10 -8.05
N GLU A 151 -7.65 -8.84 -8.40
CA GLU A 151 -6.49 -9.20 -7.59
C GLU A 151 -6.36 -8.27 -6.37
N ASP A 152 -5.76 -8.78 -5.28
CA ASP A 152 -5.52 -8.00 -4.06
C ASP A 152 -4.67 -6.75 -4.35
N CYS A 153 -5.27 -5.58 -4.22
CA CYS A 153 -4.63 -4.28 -4.47
C CYS A 153 -4.10 -3.61 -3.19
N SER A 154 -4.20 -4.27 -2.03
CA SER A 154 -3.82 -3.67 -0.74
C SER A 154 -2.34 -3.31 -0.64
N GLY A 155 -1.48 -3.99 -1.41
CA GLY A 155 -0.04 -3.86 -1.27
C GLY A 155 0.47 -4.31 0.11
N ASP A 156 -0.36 -5.03 0.85
CA ASP A 156 -0.02 -5.58 2.15
C ASP A 156 0.48 -7.02 2.00
N TYR A 157 1.67 -7.28 2.53
CA TYR A 157 2.33 -8.58 2.48
C TYR A 157 2.57 -9.15 3.90
N ASN A 158 1.89 -8.58 4.91
CA ASN A 158 1.97 -9.09 6.27
C ASN A 158 1.27 -10.44 6.39
N VAL A 159 1.73 -11.24 7.32
CA VAL A 159 1.07 -12.49 7.71
C VAL A 159 0.21 -12.20 8.93
N TYR A 160 -1.07 -12.48 8.83
CA TYR A 160 -2.06 -12.26 9.88
C TYR A 160 -2.48 -13.58 10.50
N THR A 161 -2.71 -13.59 11.82
CA THR A 161 -3.23 -14.76 12.53
C THR A 161 -4.73 -14.92 12.36
N ASP A 162 -5.44 -13.80 12.19
CA ASP A 162 -6.89 -13.77 12.07
C ASP A 162 -7.28 -13.31 10.66
N VAL A 163 -7.88 -14.22 9.90
CA VAL A 163 -8.47 -13.91 8.60
C VAL A 163 -9.92 -14.38 8.65
N THR A 164 -10.87 -13.48 8.33
CA THR A 164 -12.29 -13.79 8.31
C THR A 164 -13.00 -13.13 7.15
N GLU A 165 -14.16 -13.66 6.77
CA GLU A 165 -14.98 -13.12 5.69
C GLU A 165 -16.38 -12.83 6.19
N PHE A 166 -17.01 -11.82 5.62
CA PHE A 166 -18.43 -11.55 5.85
C PHE A 166 -19.06 -10.91 4.60
N GLU A 167 -20.38 -11.02 4.52
CA GLU A 167 -21.15 -10.40 3.45
C GLU A 167 -21.57 -8.97 3.85
N ALA A 168 -21.28 -8.01 2.98
CA ALA A 168 -21.77 -6.64 3.08
C ALA A 168 -22.56 -6.34 1.78
N GLY A 169 -23.88 -6.35 1.89
CA GLY A 169 -24.75 -6.24 0.71
C GLY A 169 -24.50 -7.36 -0.30
N SER A 170 -24.00 -7.03 -1.48
CA SER A 170 -23.71 -7.99 -2.57
C SER A 170 -22.23 -8.37 -2.68
N ILE A 171 -21.39 -7.87 -1.80
CA ILE A 171 -19.94 -8.12 -1.84
C ILE A 171 -19.49 -8.96 -0.64
N THR A 172 -18.50 -9.82 -0.86
CA THR A 172 -17.79 -10.53 0.19
C THR A 172 -16.56 -9.72 0.58
N VAL A 173 -16.42 -9.41 1.87
CA VAL A 173 -15.28 -8.67 2.43
C VAL A 173 -14.40 -9.61 3.20
N THR A 174 -13.12 -9.66 2.85
CA THR A 174 -12.08 -10.39 3.60
C THR A 174 -11.39 -9.41 4.56
N LEU A 175 -11.41 -9.74 5.85
CA LEU A 175 -10.68 -8.99 6.89
C LEU A 175 -9.42 -9.75 7.28
N LYS A 176 -8.34 -9.00 7.50
CA LYS A 176 -7.06 -9.51 7.99
C LYS A 176 -6.62 -8.70 9.21
N GLY A 177 -6.14 -9.38 10.24
CA GLY A 177 -5.70 -8.77 11.49
C GLY A 177 -5.16 -9.77 12.50
N ASP A 178 -5.04 -9.36 13.75
CA ASP A 178 -4.51 -10.16 14.84
C ASP A 178 -5.32 -9.92 16.13
N ALA A 179 -5.43 -10.95 16.97
CA ALA A 179 -6.11 -10.89 18.26
C ALA A 179 -7.54 -10.33 18.23
N GLY A 180 -8.30 -10.63 17.16
CA GLY A 180 -9.68 -10.18 16.96
C GLY A 180 -9.80 -8.70 16.57
N GLN A 181 -8.70 -8.05 16.25
CA GLN A 181 -8.63 -6.69 15.73
C GLN A 181 -8.15 -6.73 14.29
N TYR A 182 -8.96 -6.26 13.36
CA TYR A 182 -8.68 -6.31 11.93
C TYR A 182 -8.24 -4.94 11.45
N THR A 183 -7.09 -4.88 10.79
CA THR A 183 -6.48 -3.65 10.27
C THR A 183 -6.63 -3.49 8.76
N LEU A 184 -7.02 -4.56 8.05
CA LEU A 184 -7.15 -4.56 6.60
C LEU A 184 -8.44 -5.24 6.17
N ALA A 185 -9.19 -4.56 5.30
CA ALA A 185 -10.32 -5.11 4.56
C ALA A 185 -10.01 -5.14 3.07
N ILE A 186 -10.39 -6.22 2.38
CA ILE A 186 -10.23 -6.39 0.94
C ILE A 186 -11.54 -6.92 0.36
N TRP A 187 -11.97 -6.38 -0.78
CA TRP A 187 -13.15 -6.84 -1.50
C TRP A 187 -13.07 -6.56 -3.00
N THR A 188 -14.00 -7.12 -3.76
CA THR A 188 -14.14 -6.86 -5.20
C THR A 188 -15.62 -6.72 -5.58
N ASP A 189 -15.90 -5.90 -6.58
CA ASP A 189 -17.20 -5.82 -7.24
C ASP A 189 -17.27 -6.64 -8.55
N GLY A 190 -16.19 -7.37 -8.87
CA GLY A 190 -16.04 -8.16 -10.10
C GLY A 190 -15.34 -7.41 -11.23
N SER A 191 -15.26 -6.09 -11.19
CA SER A 191 -14.54 -5.24 -12.16
C SER A 191 -13.33 -4.58 -11.54
N TYR A 192 -13.44 -4.22 -10.27
CA TYR A 192 -12.40 -3.57 -9.49
C TYR A 192 -12.16 -4.31 -8.19
N SER A 193 -10.93 -4.26 -7.72
CA SER A 193 -10.55 -4.64 -6.37
C SER A 193 -10.37 -3.39 -5.50
N TYR A 194 -10.66 -3.56 -4.22
CA TYR A 194 -10.63 -2.50 -3.24
C TYR A 194 -9.91 -2.98 -1.98
N SER A 195 -9.26 -2.06 -1.29
CA SER A 195 -8.76 -2.30 0.05
C SER A 195 -8.90 -1.06 0.92
N LEU A 196 -9.11 -1.27 2.21
CA LEU A 196 -9.06 -0.25 3.24
C LEU A 196 -8.20 -0.76 4.38
N SER A 197 -7.09 -0.08 4.64
CA SER A 197 -6.24 -0.34 5.79
C SER A 197 -6.37 0.77 6.82
N LEU A 198 -6.30 0.42 8.10
CA LEU A 198 -6.41 1.31 9.25
C LEU A 198 -5.20 1.13 10.15
N SER A 199 -4.66 2.23 10.70
CA SER A 199 -3.59 2.16 11.71
C SER A 199 -4.02 1.47 12.99
N ASP A 200 -5.29 1.65 13.37
CA ASP A 200 -5.90 1.00 14.54
C ASP A 200 -6.87 -0.06 14.05
N GLY A 201 -6.75 -1.27 14.60
CA GLY A 201 -7.66 -2.36 14.28
C GLY A 201 -9.07 -2.09 14.79
N LEU A 202 -10.06 -2.59 14.06
CA LEU A 202 -11.47 -2.60 14.46
C LEU A 202 -11.95 -4.03 14.73
N SER A 203 -12.95 -4.16 15.57
CA SER A 203 -13.65 -5.44 15.76
C SER A 203 -14.42 -5.84 14.48
N LEU A 204 -14.75 -7.12 14.36
CA LEU A 204 -15.60 -7.59 13.24
C LEU A 204 -16.92 -6.82 13.14
N SER A 205 -17.57 -6.54 14.27
CA SER A 205 -18.84 -5.79 14.30
C SER A 205 -18.70 -4.36 13.81
N ASP A 206 -17.59 -3.69 14.13
CA ASP A 206 -17.33 -2.32 13.71
C ASP A 206 -17.01 -2.27 12.21
N TRP A 207 -16.25 -3.24 11.69
CA TRP A 207 -16.04 -3.40 10.26
C TRP A 207 -17.34 -3.66 9.49
N GLN A 208 -18.22 -4.51 10.00
CA GLN A 208 -19.54 -4.74 9.41
C GLN A 208 -20.37 -3.45 9.36
N ALA A 209 -20.37 -2.66 10.42
CA ALA A 209 -21.07 -1.37 10.46
C ALA A 209 -20.47 -0.39 9.45
N LEU A 210 -19.13 -0.28 9.39
CA LEU A 210 -18.40 0.56 8.46
C LEU A 210 -18.74 0.19 7.01
N MET A 211 -18.57 -1.07 6.63
CA MET A 211 -18.81 -1.54 5.26
C MET A 211 -20.27 -1.38 4.82
N ASN A 212 -21.22 -1.62 5.69
CA ASN A 212 -22.63 -1.39 5.40
C ASN A 212 -22.98 0.10 5.22
N SER A 213 -22.23 1.01 5.85
CA SER A 213 -22.43 2.46 5.65
C SER A 213 -21.87 2.94 4.32
N MET A 214 -20.82 2.31 3.81
CA MET A 214 -20.19 2.64 2.52
C MET A 214 -21.02 2.19 1.30
N GLN A 215 -22.00 1.31 1.48
CA GLN A 215 -22.83 0.77 0.40
C GLN A 215 -24.20 1.48 0.23
N ARG A 216 -24.44 2.54 0.97
CA ARG A 216 -25.65 3.35 0.88
C ARG A 216 -25.43 4.57 0.00
#